data_90cc7226e5fec5b0133cab5a4513354e
#
_entry.id   90cc7226e5fec5b0133cab5a4513354e
#
_cell.length_a   1.000
_cell.length_b   1.000
_cell.length_c   1.000
_cell.angle_alpha   90.00
_cell.angle_beta   90.00
_cell.angle_gamma   90.00
#
_symmetry.space_group_name_H-M   'P 1'
#
loop_
_entity.id
_entity.type
_entity.pdbx_description
1 polymer ?
#
loop_
_entity_poly.entity_id
_entity_poly.type
_entity_poly.pdbx_seq_one_letter_code
_entity_poly.pdbx_strand_id
1 'polypeptide(L)'
;MTSTFDLKPGADSVVEDYDAIRRVVQLCLDGEATGDVEKLREAFHEDARMFGSLTGERYDGPISTLMDLAASSPADTGRARSRVLSVHQTGDAALAIVAEEGYWGTVSFIDYLSLSRIGGSWKIVNKLFAHTGGVPPDLG
;
A
#
# COMPACT_ATOMS: atom_id res chain seq x y z
N MET A 1 -8.24 36.03 -16.18
CA MET A 1 -8.67 34.69 -16.64
C MET A 1 -7.48 33.75 -16.59
N THR A 2 -7.65 32.64 -15.93
CA THR A 2 -6.64 31.61 -15.95
C THR A 2 -6.61 30.95 -17.32
N SER A 3 -5.50 30.97 -17.96
CA SER A 3 -5.32 30.27 -19.23
C SER A 3 -5.43 28.77 -19.01
N THR A 4 -6.02 28.06 -19.98
CA THR A 4 -5.98 26.59 -19.96
C THR A 4 -4.56 26.06 -20.08
N PHE A 5 -3.61 26.92 -20.39
CA PHE A 5 -2.19 26.57 -20.48
C PHE A 5 -1.42 26.85 -19.18
N ASP A 6 -2.07 27.44 -18.19
CA ASP A 6 -1.51 27.65 -16.85
C ASP A 6 -1.61 26.39 -16.00
N LEU A 7 -1.09 25.30 -16.50
CA LEU A 7 -1.08 24.04 -15.78
C LEU A 7 0.04 24.09 -14.75
N LYS A 8 -0.30 23.75 -13.52
CA LYS A 8 0.74 23.64 -12.49
C LYS A 8 1.60 22.43 -12.78
N PRO A 9 2.93 22.55 -12.68
CA PRO A 9 3.80 21.40 -12.85
C PRO A 9 3.38 20.26 -11.92
N GLY A 10 3.21 19.06 -12.44
CA GLY A 10 2.82 17.87 -11.71
C GLY A 10 1.33 17.73 -11.40
N ALA A 11 0.54 18.85 -11.43
CA ALA A 11 -0.88 18.81 -11.05
C ALA A 11 -1.73 18.03 -12.06
N ASP A 12 -1.41 18.15 -13.36
CA ASP A 12 -2.16 17.52 -14.44
C ASP A 12 -1.31 16.54 -15.26
N SER A 13 -0.11 16.21 -14.75
CA SER A 13 0.77 15.27 -15.40
C SER A 13 0.43 13.84 -15.01
N VAL A 14 -0.09 13.06 -15.94
CA VAL A 14 -0.39 11.63 -15.74
C VAL A 14 0.90 10.86 -15.43
N VAL A 15 2.01 11.20 -16.10
CA VAL A 15 3.29 10.51 -15.87
C VAL A 15 3.81 10.78 -14.46
N GLU A 16 3.81 12.03 -14.03
CA GLU A 16 4.27 12.39 -12.69
C GLU A 16 3.38 11.80 -11.61
N ASP A 17 2.05 11.82 -11.80
CA ASP A 17 1.10 11.21 -10.87
C ASP A 17 1.33 9.71 -10.77
N TYR A 18 1.51 9.05 -11.90
CA TYR A 18 1.77 7.61 -11.94
C TYR A 18 3.06 7.27 -11.17
N ASP A 19 4.12 8.02 -11.39
CA ASP A 19 5.39 7.82 -10.70
C ASP A 19 5.25 8.06 -9.19
N ALA A 20 4.52 9.10 -8.80
CA ALA A 20 4.28 9.41 -7.39
C ALA A 20 3.47 8.32 -6.71
N ILE A 21 2.44 7.80 -7.37
CA ILE A 21 1.63 6.69 -6.86
C ILE A 21 2.49 5.45 -6.65
N ARG A 22 3.31 5.10 -7.65
CA ARG A 22 4.19 3.93 -7.55
C ARG A 22 5.20 4.08 -6.41
N ARG A 23 5.69 5.28 -6.18
CA ARG A 23 6.63 5.56 -5.08
C ARG A 23 5.96 5.33 -3.72
N VAL A 24 4.73 5.81 -3.56
CA VAL A 24 3.96 5.61 -2.32
C VAL A 24 3.69 4.12 -2.09
N VAL A 25 3.31 3.40 -3.14
CA VAL A 25 3.09 1.95 -3.05
C VAL A 25 4.38 1.23 -2.67
N GLN A 26 5.53 1.64 -3.23
CA GLN A 26 6.81 1.04 -2.90
C GLN A 26 7.21 1.30 -1.44
N LEU A 27 6.91 2.47 -0.90
CA LEU A 27 7.11 2.75 0.53
C LEU A 27 6.31 1.78 1.40
N CYS A 28 5.07 1.49 1.01
CA CYS A 28 4.24 0.51 1.71
C CYS A 28 4.89 -0.87 1.69
N LEU A 29 5.31 -1.33 0.53
CA LEU A 29 5.92 -2.65 0.38
C LEU A 29 7.23 -2.76 1.17
N ASP A 30 8.08 -1.75 1.10
CA ASP A 30 9.34 -1.71 1.83
C ASP A 30 9.11 -1.67 3.34
N GLY A 31 8.14 -0.88 3.79
CA GLY A 31 7.82 -0.77 5.20
C GLY A 31 7.30 -2.07 5.79
N GLU A 32 6.45 -2.78 5.05
CA GLU A 32 5.95 -4.10 5.46
C GLU A 32 7.08 -5.13 5.52
N ALA A 33 7.93 -5.14 4.51
CA ALA A 33 9.00 -6.13 4.39
C ALA A 33 10.03 -5.98 5.51
N THR A 34 10.42 -4.76 5.82
CA THR A 34 11.52 -4.49 6.76
C THR A 34 11.07 -4.09 8.16
N GLY A 35 9.76 -3.86 8.36
CA GLY A 35 9.25 -3.36 9.64
C GLY A 35 9.50 -1.88 9.85
N ASP A 36 9.72 -1.13 8.78
CA ASP A 36 9.98 0.31 8.85
C ASP A 36 8.66 1.08 8.94
N VAL A 37 8.23 1.34 10.17
CA VAL A 37 6.95 2.00 10.45
C VAL A 37 6.91 3.43 9.90
N GLU A 38 8.04 4.12 9.85
CA GLU A 38 8.08 5.48 9.30
C GLU A 38 7.75 5.49 7.81
N LYS A 39 8.21 4.50 7.06
CA LYS A 39 7.81 4.35 5.65
C LYS A 39 6.31 4.10 5.52
N LEU A 40 5.74 3.30 6.40
CA LEU A 40 4.30 3.05 6.40
C LEU A 40 3.51 4.32 6.74
N ARG A 41 3.97 5.11 7.71
CA ARG A 41 3.32 6.38 8.04
C ARG A 41 3.39 7.37 6.87
N GLU A 42 4.46 7.37 6.12
CA GLU A 42 4.57 8.21 4.93
C GLU A 42 3.65 7.74 3.81
N ALA A 43 3.49 6.43 3.65
CA ALA A 43 2.66 5.86 2.58
C ALA A 43 1.16 5.97 2.86
N PHE A 44 0.73 5.77 4.10
CA PHE A 44 -0.69 5.73 4.47
C PHE A 44 -1.17 7.03 5.08
N HIS A 45 -2.39 7.40 4.74
CA HIS A 45 -3.11 8.42 5.51
C HIS A 45 -3.38 7.88 6.92
N GLU A 46 -3.37 8.76 7.93
CA GLU A 46 -3.56 8.34 9.32
C GLU A 46 -4.92 7.68 9.57
N ASP A 47 -5.94 8.08 8.80
CA ASP A 47 -7.29 7.52 8.91
C ASP A 47 -7.53 6.33 7.97
N ALA A 48 -6.49 5.83 7.32
CA ALA A 48 -6.62 4.69 6.42
C ALA A 48 -7.09 3.45 7.18
N ARG A 49 -7.76 2.56 6.44
CA ARG A 49 -8.27 1.31 7.00
C ARG A 49 -7.72 0.11 6.27
N MET A 50 -7.73 -1.03 6.94
CA MET A 50 -7.35 -2.31 6.39
C MET A 50 -8.50 -3.29 6.54
N PHE A 51 -8.77 -4.04 5.47
CA PHE A 51 -9.81 -5.07 5.47
C PHE A 51 -9.32 -6.29 4.70
N GLY A 52 -9.62 -7.47 5.23
CA GLY A 52 -9.31 -8.72 4.55
C GLY A 52 -9.44 -9.90 5.50
N SER A 53 -9.18 -11.09 4.97
CA SER A 53 -9.17 -12.31 5.77
C SER A 53 -7.83 -13.02 5.63
N LEU A 54 -7.33 -13.50 6.76
CA LEU A 54 -6.10 -14.28 6.81
C LEU A 54 -6.43 -15.59 7.54
N THR A 55 -6.31 -16.71 6.84
CA THR A 55 -6.69 -18.04 7.36
C THR A 55 -8.11 -18.07 7.97
N GLY A 56 -9.05 -17.40 7.31
CA GLY A 56 -10.45 -17.35 7.75
C GLY A 56 -10.75 -16.33 8.84
N GLU A 57 -9.73 -15.68 9.39
CA GLU A 57 -9.91 -14.62 10.38
C GLU A 57 -10.00 -13.26 9.70
N ARG A 58 -11.05 -12.51 10.00
CA ARG A 58 -11.27 -11.20 9.40
C ARG A 58 -10.52 -10.12 10.14
N TYR A 59 -9.83 -9.28 9.37
CA TYR A 59 -9.23 -8.03 9.82
C TYR A 59 -10.07 -6.89 9.28
N ASP A 60 -10.54 -6.02 10.15
CA ASP A 60 -11.39 -4.89 9.80
C ASP A 60 -11.11 -3.79 10.82
N GLY A 61 -10.21 -2.89 10.47
CA GLY A 61 -9.81 -1.88 11.42
C GLY A 61 -8.88 -0.80 10.87
N PRO A 62 -8.36 0.02 11.77
CA PRO A 62 -7.45 1.10 11.38
C PRO A 62 -6.13 0.55 10.87
N ILE A 63 -5.48 1.33 10.03
CA ILE A 63 -4.19 0.94 9.45
C ILE A 63 -3.07 0.79 10.49
N SER A 64 -3.24 1.36 11.66
CA SER A 64 -2.30 1.16 12.78
C SER A 64 -2.10 -0.30 13.12
N THR A 65 -3.08 -1.16 12.87
CA THR A 65 -2.95 -2.61 13.05
C THR A 65 -1.85 -3.18 12.16
N LEU A 66 -1.76 -2.72 10.91
CA LEU A 66 -0.68 -3.13 10.00
C LEU A 66 0.68 -2.62 10.50
N MET A 67 0.73 -1.41 11.00
CA MET A 67 1.98 -0.83 11.51
C MET A 67 2.49 -1.62 12.72
N ASP A 68 1.61 -2.00 13.62
CA ASP A 68 1.97 -2.84 14.78
C ASP A 68 2.46 -4.21 14.33
N LEU A 69 1.77 -4.81 13.37
CA LEU A 69 2.18 -6.12 12.83
C LEU A 69 3.54 -6.02 12.14
N ALA A 70 3.77 -5.03 11.31
CA ALA A 70 5.04 -4.86 10.61
C ALA A 70 6.19 -4.64 11.59
N ALA A 71 5.97 -3.86 12.64
CA ALA A 71 6.98 -3.60 13.67
C ALA A 71 7.37 -4.86 14.43
N SER A 72 6.38 -5.70 14.78
CA SER A 72 6.62 -6.93 15.56
C SER A 72 7.05 -8.10 14.69
N SER A 73 6.62 -8.15 13.44
CA SER A 73 6.83 -9.30 12.56
C SER A 73 7.08 -8.83 11.12
N PRO A 74 8.27 -8.26 10.85
CA PRO A 74 8.60 -7.86 9.48
C PRO A 74 8.43 -9.01 8.51
N ALA A 75 7.86 -8.73 7.35
CA ALA A 75 7.45 -9.77 6.41
C ALA A 75 8.63 -10.47 5.71
N ASP A 76 9.75 -9.76 5.57
CA ASP A 76 10.91 -10.32 4.86
C ASP A 76 11.82 -11.10 5.81
N THR A 77 11.68 -12.42 5.78
CA THR A 77 12.57 -13.32 6.50
C THR A 77 13.58 -13.96 5.55
N GLY A 78 13.80 -13.36 4.38
CA GLY A 78 14.75 -13.79 3.37
C GLY A 78 14.12 -14.23 2.05
N ARG A 79 12.79 -14.29 1.96
CA ARG A 79 12.08 -14.80 0.78
C ARG A 79 10.99 -13.86 0.26
N ALA A 80 10.79 -12.70 0.88
CA ALA A 80 9.74 -11.78 0.47
C ALA A 80 10.02 -11.20 -0.92
N ARG A 81 9.02 -11.25 -1.78
CA ARG A 81 9.03 -10.63 -3.10
C ARG A 81 7.71 -9.93 -3.31
N SER A 82 7.75 -8.82 -3.99
CA SER A 82 6.53 -8.08 -4.30
C SER A 82 6.61 -7.45 -5.69
N ARG A 83 5.44 -7.17 -6.25
CA ARG A 83 5.35 -6.56 -7.57
C ARG A 83 4.06 -5.76 -7.70
N VAL A 84 4.18 -4.56 -8.23
CA VAL A 84 3.00 -3.79 -8.64
C VAL A 84 2.49 -4.39 -9.95
N LEU A 85 1.27 -4.90 -9.93
CA LEU A 85 0.64 -5.54 -11.09
C LEU A 85 -0.04 -4.52 -11.99
N SER A 86 -0.70 -3.53 -11.39
CA SER A 86 -1.39 -2.48 -12.15
C SER A 86 -1.60 -1.24 -11.30
N VAL A 87 -1.73 -0.10 -11.97
CA VAL A 87 -2.11 1.18 -11.38
C VAL A 87 -3.12 1.83 -12.30
N HIS A 88 -4.24 2.28 -11.72
CA HIS A 88 -5.25 3.07 -12.41
C HIS A 88 -5.44 4.38 -11.67
N GLN A 89 -5.47 5.48 -12.40
CA GLN A 89 -5.59 6.81 -11.80
C GLN A 89 -6.58 7.64 -12.60
N THR A 90 -7.47 8.34 -11.88
CA THR A 90 -8.39 9.31 -12.45
C THR A 90 -8.46 10.50 -11.50
N GLY A 91 -7.95 11.66 -11.92
CA GLY A 91 -7.92 12.84 -11.06
C GLY A 91 -7.19 12.56 -9.76
N ASP A 92 -7.84 12.79 -8.64
CA ASP A 92 -7.28 12.65 -7.30
C ASP A 92 -7.48 11.25 -6.68
N ALA A 93 -7.90 10.28 -7.47
CA ALA A 93 -8.14 8.92 -7.01
C ALA A 93 -7.33 7.91 -7.81
N ALA A 94 -6.84 6.87 -7.14
CA ALA A 94 -6.10 5.81 -7.80
C ALA A 94 -6.32 4.47 -7.11
N LEU A 95 -6.07 3.40 -7.87
CA LEU A 95 -6.07 2.03 -7.38
C LEU A 95 -4.80 1.34 -7.84
N ALA A 96 -4.06 0.77 -6.91
CA ALA A 96 -2.91 -0.08 -7.21
C ALA A 96 -3.21 -1.50 -6.78
N ILE A 97 -2.87 -2.46 -7.64
CA ILE A 97 -2.98 -3.89 -7.32
C ILE A 97 -1.57 -4.44 -7.23
N VAL A 98 -1.28 -5.12 -6.13
CA VAL A 98 0.07 -5.57 -5.78
C VAL A 98 0.05 -7.05 -5.43
N ALA A 99 1.03 -7.80 -5.92
CA ALA A 99 1.28 -9.18 -5.51
C ALA A 99 2.41 -9.21 -4.48
N GLU A 100 2.23 -10.01 -3.45
CA GLU A 100 3.23 -10.24 -2.39
C GLU A 100 3.38 -11.73 -2.19
N GLU A 101 4.63 -12.20 -2.15
CA GLU A 101 4.96 -13.62 -2.02
C GLU A 101 6.08 -13.79 -1.00
N GLY A 102 6.10 -14.95 -0.36
CA GLY A 102 7.19 -15.30 0.56
C GLY A 102 7.20 -14.49 1.85
N TYR A 103 6.10 -13.83 2.18
CA TYR A 103 5.97 -13.11 3.46
C TYR A 103 6.05 -14.13 4.60
N TRP A 104 6.89 -13.85 5.57
CA TRP A 104 7.22 -14.77 6.67
C TRP A 104 7.63 -16.15 6.15
N GLY A 105 8.21 -16.18 4.95
CA GLY A 105 8.74 -17.38 4.31
C GLY A 105 7.82 -18.03 3.29
N THR A 106 6.50 -18.03 3.49
CA THR A 106 5.58 -18.81 2.64
C THR A 106 4.27 -18.12 2.27
N VAL A 107 3.93 -17.01 2.92
CA VAL A 107 2.59 -16.42 2.78
C VAL A 107 2.53 -15.50 1.56
N SER A 108 1.45 -15.60 0.80
CA SER A 108 1.22 -14.74 -0.35
C SER A 108 -0.11 -14.01 -0.24
N PHE A 109 -0.13 -12.81 -0.83
CA PHE A 109 -1.29 -11.92 -0.86
C PHE A 109 -1.43 -11.26 -2.22
N ILE A 110 -2.64 -10.85 -2.52
CA ILE A 110 -2.92 -9.79 -3.50
C ILE A 110 -3.55 -8.65 -2.73
N ASP A 111 -2.99 -7.46 -2.86
CA ASP A 111 -3.50 -6.25 -2.21
C ASP A 111 -4.13 -5.32 -3.23
N TYR A 112 -5.26 -4.75 -2.84
CA TYR A 112 -5.94 -3.67 -3.55
C TYR A 112 -5.77 -2.42 -2.70
N LEU A 113 -4.95 -1.48 -3.17
CA LEU A 113 -4.62 -0.26 -2.44
C LEU A 113 -5.33 0.91 -3.11
N SER A 114 -6.25 1.53 -2.37
CA SER A 114 -6.91 2.75 -2.83
C SER A 114 -6.10 3.95 -2.37
N LEU A 115 -5.84 4.88 -3.27
CA LEU A 115 -5.05 6.07 -2.98
C LEU A 115 -5.86 7.32 -3.30
N SER A 116 -5.57 8.38 -2.57
CA SER A 116 -6.15 9.70 -2.79
C SER A 116 -5.04 10.75 -2.75
N ARG A 117 -5.15 11.76 -3.60
CA ARG A 117 -4.26 12.92 -3.52
C ARG A 117 -4.84 13.91 -2.52
N ILE A 118 -4.13 14.10 -1.42
CA ILE A 118 -4.57 14.91 -0.30
C ILE A 118 -3.50 15.97 -0.02
N GLY A 119 -3.88 17.24 -0.10
CA GLY A 119 -2.92 18.31 0.12
C GLY A 119 -1.73 18.27 -0.85
N GLY A 120 -1.95 17.80 -2.06
CA GLY A 120 -0.91 17.70 -3.09
C GLY A 120 -0.06 16.43 -3.01
N SER A 121 -0.33 15.54 -2.06
CA SER A 121 0.44 14.29 -1.88
C SER A 121 -0.46 13.08 -1.98
N TRP A 122 0.04 12.05 -2.65
CA TRP A 122 -0.67 10.77 -2.74
C TRP A 122 -0.50 9.99 -1.45
N LYS A 123 -1.62 9.47 -0.93
CA LYS A 123 -1.65 8.64 0.27
C LYS A 123 -2.55 7.43 0.04
N ILE A 124 -2.15 6.29 0.58
CA ILE A 124 -3.02 5.11 0.60
C ILE A 124 -4.08 5.34 1.67
N VAL A 125 -5.35 5.21 1.30
CA VAL A 125 -6.47 5.45 2.20
C VAL A 125 -7.21 4.17 2.58
N ASN A 126 -6.99 3.08 1.84
CA ASN A 126 -7.57 1.79 2.17
C ASN A 126 -6.69 0.67 1.62
N LYS A 127 -6.51 -0.37 2.42
CA LYS A 127 -5.84 -1.60 2.02
C LYS A 127 -6.84 -2.75 2.14
N LEU A 128 -7.19 -3.32 1.01
CA LEU A 128 -8.00 -4.54 0.95
C LEU A 128 -7.08 -5.66 0.48
N PHE A 129 -6.93 -6.70 1.30
CA PHE A 129 -6.03 -7.80 0.95
C PHE A 129 -6.77 -9.13 0.83
N ALA A 130 -6.26 -9.97 -0.06
CA ALA A 130 -6.66 -11.36 -0.20
C ALA A 130 -5.47 -12.26 0.12
N HIS A 131 -5.63 -13.17 1.06
CA HIS A 131 -4.65 -14.20 1.35
C HIS A 131 -4.75 -15.27 0.26
N THR A 132 -3.68 -15.48 -0.51
CA THR A 132 -3.70 -16.36 -1.68
C THR A 132 -2.91 -17.66 -1.49
N GLY A 133 -2.11 -17.78 -0.44
CA GLY A 133 -1.37 -19.01 -0.19
C GLY A 133 -0.51 -18.92 1.06
N GLY A 134 -0.02 -20.08 1.48
CA GLY A 134 0.83 -20.22 2.65
C GLY A 134 0.09 -20.12 3.97
N VAL A 135 0.74 -20.59 5.01
CA VAL A 135 0.21 -20.53 6.37
C VAL A 135 1.04 -19.54 7.17
N PRO A 136 0.45 -18.46 7.69
CA PRO A 136 1.22 -17.51 8.48
C PRO A 136 1.68 -18.14 9.80
N PRO A 137 2.81 -17.68 10.33
CA PRO A 137 3.19 -18.04 11.68
C PRO A 137 2.20 -17.44 12.68
N ASP A 138 2.36 -17.82 13.94
CA ASP A 138 1.59 -17.18 15.00
C ASP A 138 2.05 -15.73 15.12
N LEU A 139 1.19 -14.80 14.72
CA LEU A 139 1.47 -13.36 14.69
C LEU A 139 0.90 -12.64 15.90
N GLY A 140 0.26 -13.38 16.75
CA GLY A 140 -0.42 -12.88 17.92
C GLY A 140 0.44 -12.52 19.06
#